data_917525a6150db6e7af612f8bef8df9fc
#
_entry.id   917525a6150db6e7af612f8bef8df9fc
#
_cell.length_a   1.000
_cell.length_b   1.000
_cell.length_c   1.000
_cell.angle_alpha   90.00
_cell.angle_beta   90.00
_cell.angle_gamma   90.00
#
_symmetry.space_group_name_H-M   'P 1'
#
loop_
_entity.id
_entity.type
_entity.pdbx_description
1 polymer ?
#
loop_
_entity_poly.entity_id
_entity_poly.type
_entity_poly.pdbx_seq_one_letter_code
_entity_poly.pdbx_strand_id
1 'polypeptide(L)'
;MQVQDSQDTKLDRHLFNEAYLMHTSTSPQYSIIASCDVAAAMMEPPGGTALVEESLAEALDFRRAMRKVDDEFGDDDWWFKVWGPDQLVDEGIGRSTDWVLKRTDSEGVQPSDGEEAWHGFGDMAPGFNMLDPIKATIVTPGLNMDGRFETTGIPASIVTKFLAEHGVVVEKTGLYSFFIMFTIG
;
A
#
# COMPACT_ATOMS: atom_id res chain seq x y z
N MET A 1 -22.15 10.83 0.60
CA MET A 1 -21.07 11.43 -0.20
C MET A 1 -21.02 12.93 0.09
N GLN A 2 -19.85 13.47 0.37
CA GLN A 2 -19.66 14.91 0.56
C GLN A 2 -19.10 15.49 -0.74
N VAL A 3 -19.61 16.63 -1.16
CA VAL A 3 -19.19 17.34 -2.37
C VAL A 3 -18.84 18.76 -1.98
N GLN A 4 -17.66 19.19 -2.35
CA GLN A 4 -17.19 20.55 -2.10
C GLN A 4 -17.32 21.38 -3.38
N ASP A 5 -18.08 22.47 -3.31
CA ASP A 5 -18.14 23.48 -4.35
C ASP A 5 -16.96 24.47 -4.18
N SER A 6 -16.31 24.82 -5.27
CA SER A 6 -15.28 25.87 -5.27
C SER A 6 -15.84 27.21 -5.77
N GLN A 7 -15.10 28.30 -5.55
CA GLN A 7 -15.49 29.60 -6.07
C GLN A 7 -15.47 29.64 -7.61
N ASP A 8 -14.58 28.86 -8.20
CA ASP A 8 -14.36 28.87 -9.65
C ASP A 8 -15.15 27.78 -10.39
N THR A 9 -15.60 26.75 -9.68
CA THR A 9 -16.32 25.63 -10.29
C THR A 9 -17.56 25.30 -9.45
N LYS A 10 -18.71 25.68 -9.94
CA LYS A 10 -19.99 25.30 -9.34
C LYS A 10 -20.51 24.03 -9.97
N LEU A 11 -20.82 23.05 -9.14
CA LEU A 11 -21.45 21.83 -9.57
C LEU A 11 -22.95 22.05 -9.79
N ASP A 12 -23.43 21.72 -10.99
CA ASP A 12 -24.85 21.63 -11.23
C ASP A 12 -25.43 20.45 -10.43
N ARG A 13 -26.26 20.75 -9.47
CA ARG A 13 -26.85 19.75 -8.57
C ARG A 13 -27.72 18.74 -9.29
N HIS A 14 -28.39 19.14 -10.38
CA HIS A 14 -29.22 18.23 -11.15
C HIS A 14 -28.36 17.24 -11.93
N LEU A 15 -27.37 17.71 -12.67
CA LEU A 15 -26.44 16.84 -13.39
C LEU A 15 -25.67 15.93 -12.45
N PHE A 16 -25.26 16.44 -11.29
CA PHE A 16 -24.59 15.63 -10.27
C PHE A 16 -25.52 14.52 -9.74
N ASN A 17 -26.76 14.85 -9.42
CA ASN A 17 -27.73 13.88 -8.93
C ASN A 17 -28.06 12.81 -9.98
N GLU A 18 -28.22 13.19 -11.23
CA GLU A 18 -28.41 12.24 -12.35
C GLU A 18 -27.20 11.28 -12.47
N ALA A 19 -25.99 11.82 -12.50
CA ALA A 19 -24.78 11.02 -12.55
C ALA A 19 -24.65 10.07 -11.33
N TYR A 20 -24.97 10.57 -10.13
CA TYR A 20 -24.99 9.78 -8.91
C TYR A 20 -25.98 8.62 -8.99
N LEU A 21 -27.22 8.87 -9.41
CA LEU A 21 -28.26 7.84 -9.53
C LEU A 21 -27.92 6.78 -10.58
N MET A 22 -27.23 7.16 -11.66
CA MET A 22 -26.76 6.20 -12.67
C MET A 22 -25.72 5.20 -12.15
N HIS A 23 -24.98 5.56 -11.07
CA HIS A 23 -23.88 4.74 -10.53
C HIS A 23 -24.20 4.10 -9.18
N THR A 24 -25.37 4.32 -8.64
CA THR A 24 -25.77 3.78 -7.34
C THR A 24 -26.90 2.77 -7.46
N SER A 25 -26.96 1.85 -6.51
CA SER A 25 -28.10 0.95 -6.37
C SER A 25 -29.33 1.71 -5.85
N THR A 26 -30.49 1.45 -6.42
CA THR A 26 -31.78 1.98 -5.94
C THR A 26 -32.35 1.19 -4.77
N SER A 27 -31.75 0.03 -4.45
CA SER A 27 -32.22 -0.86 -3.40
C SER A 27 -31.30 -0.79 -2.19
N PRO A 28 -31.70 -0.15 -1.08
CA PRO A 28 -30.89 -0.12 0.12
C PRO A 28 -30.76 -1.52 0.72
N GLN A 29 -29.52 -1.94 0.96
CA GLN A 29 -29.25 -3.19 1.67
C GLN A 29 -28.90 -2.89 3.12
N TYR A 30 -29.78 -3.25 4.02
CA TYR A 30 -29.60 -2.99 5.45
C TYR A 30 -28.35 -3.65 6.05
N SER A 31 -27.96 -4.82 5.54
CA SER A 31 -26.72 -5.49 5.95
C SER A 31 -25.47 -4.65 5.65
N ILE A 32 -25.43 -3.98 4.50
CA ILE A 32 -24.33 -3.09 4.12
C ILE A 32 -24.35 -1.84 5.00
N ILE A 33 -25.53 -1.25 5.22
CA ILE A 33 -25.67 -0.09 6.08
C ILE A 33 -25.22 -0.42 7.51
N ALA A 34 -25.69 -1.56 8.06
CA ALA A 34 -25.30 -2.02 9.38
C ALA A 34 -23.78 -2.30 9.48
N SER A 35 -23.16 -2.87 8.45
CA SER A 35 -21.72 -3.10 8.45
C SER A 35 -20.92 -1.81 8.44
N CYS A 36 -21.38 -0.76 7.77
CA CYS A 36 -20.75 0.57 7.84
C CYS A 36 -20.87 1.18 9.26
N ASP A 37 -22.01 1.06 9.89
CA ASP A 37 -22.24 1.56 11.23
C ASP A 37 -21.39 0.83 12.27
N VAL A 38 -21.35 -0.50 12.20
CA VAL A 38 -20.48 -1.33 13.05
C VAL A 38 -19.00 -1.00 12.82
N ALA A 39 -18.56 -0.88 11.56
CA ALA A 39 -17.19 -0.52 11.25
C ALA A 39 -16.81 0.87 11.81
N ALA A 40 -17.71 1.84 11.72
CA ALA A 40 -17.50 3.17 12.31
C ALA A 40 -17.34 3.07 13.84
N ALA A 41 -18.20 2.30 14.52
CA ALA A 41 -18.10 2.08 15.95
C ALA A 41 -16.82 1.33 16.36
N MET A 42 -16.38 0.34 15.57
CA MET A 42 -15.12 -0.37 15.81
C MET A 42 -13.90 0.56 15.71
N MET A 43 -13.97 1.57 14.85
CA MET A 43 -12.86 2.53 14.65
C MET A 43 -12.86 3.66 15.69
N GLU A 44 -13.81 3.72 16.62
CA GLU A 44 -13.80 4.70 17.69
C GLU A 44 -12.64 4.47 18.68
N PRO A 45 -11.95 5.55 19.12
CA PRO A 45 -10.90 5.42 20.15
C PRO A 45 -11.46 4.94 21.49
N PRO A 46 -10.68 4.17 22.30
CA PRO A 46 -9.30 3.76 22.02
C PRO A 46 -9.19 2.47 21.20
N GLY A 47 -10.26 1.73 21.00
CA GLY A 47 -10.25 0.41 20.37
C GLY A 47 -9.79 0.46 18.92
N GLY A 48 -10.35 1.36 18.12
CA GLY A 48 -9.99 1.50 16.72
C GLY A 48 -8.52 1.90 16.50
N THR A 49 -7.99 2.75 17.38
CA THR A 49 -6.57 3.12 17.34
C THR A 49 -5.69 1.89 17.55
N ALA A 50 -5.99 1.06 18.55
CA ALA A 50 -5.22 -0.15 18.84
C ALA A 50 -5.25 -1.15 17.67
N LEU A 51 -6.40 -1.36 17.05
CA LEU A 51 -6.54 -2.25 15.89
C LEU A 51 -5.69 -1.78 14.69
N VAL A 52 -5.69 -0.48 14.41
CA VAL A 52 -4.88 0.08 13.32
C VAL A 52 -3.38 -0.01 13.65
N GLU A 53 -2.98 0.32 14.86
CA GLU A 53 -1.58 0.24 15.29
C GLU A 53 -1.04 -1.18 15.23
N GLU A 54 -1.84 -2.18 15.61
CA GLU A 54 -1.47 -3.59 15.53
C GLU A 54 -1.24 -4.03 14.07
N SER A 55 -2.17 -3.74 13.16
CA SER A 55 -2.02 -4.04 11.74
C SER A 55 -0.81 -3.35 11.11
N LEU A 56 -0.54 -2.11 11.49
CA LEU A 56 0.64 -1.36 11.06
C LEU A 56 1.92 -2.01 11.57
N ALA A 57 1.96 -2.41 12.84
CA ALA A 57 3.11 -3.05 13.44
C ALA A 57 3.46 -4.36 12.72
N GLU A 58 2.48 -5.23 12.49
CA GLU A 58 2.66 -6.48 11.77
C GLU A 58 3.18 -6.26 10.33
N ALA A 59 2.60 -5.30 9.61
CA ALA A 59 3.04 -4.99 8.25
C ALA A 59 4.48 -4.46 8.21
N LEU A 60 4.86 -3.63 9.19
CA LEU A 60 6.21 -3.10 9.31
C LEU A 60 7.22 -4.19 9.69
N ASP A 61 6.85 -5.07 10.61
CA ASP A 61 7.70 -6.19 11.03
C ASP A 61 7.91 -7.18 9.89
N PHE A 62 6.89 -7.44 9.09
CA PHE A 62 7.04 -8.23 7.87
C PHE A 62 8.05 -7.59 6.90
N ARG A 63 7.95 -6.28 6.65
CA ARG A 63 8.89 -5.57 5.77
C ARG A 63 10.32 -5.63 6.29
N ARG A 64 10.51 -5.43 7.61
CA ARG A 64 11.83 -5.56 8.24
C ARG A 64 12.39 -6.97 8.14
N ALA A 65 11.54 -7.98 8.37
CA ALA A 65 11.96 -9.38 8.24
C ALA A 65 12.40 -9.71 6.81
N MET A 66 11.64 -9.28 5.81
CA MET A 66 12.00 -9.47 4.39
C MET A 66 13.31 -8.79 4.04
N ARG A 67 13.52 -7.57 4.53
CA ARG A 67 14.78 -6.85 4.30
C ARG A 67 15.95 -7.54 4.98
N LYS A 68 15.78 -7.99 6.22
CA LYS A 68 16.82 -8.75 6.92
C LYS A 68 17.23 -10.02 6.16
N VAL A 69 16.26 -10.72 5.57
CA VAL A 69 16.53 -11.89 4.74
C VAL A 69 17.30 -11.50 3.48
N ASP A 70 16.91 -10.41 2.83
CA ASP A 70 17.59 -9.87 1.64
C ASP A 70 19.05 -9.50 1.97
N ASP A 71 19.27 -8.81 3.08
CA ASP A 71 20.61 -8.42 3.56
C ASP A 71 21.49 -9.66 3.95
N GLU A 72 20.86 -10.71 4.53
CA GLU A 72 21.56 -11.89 4.99
C GLU A 72 21.97 -12.84 3.85
N PHE A 73 21.11 -13.03 2.86
CA PHE A 73 21.36 -13.94 1.74
C PHE A 73 21.95 -13.27 0.52
N GLY A 74 21.81 -11.96 0.39
CA GLY A 74 22.30 -11.18 -0.76
C GLY A 74 21.58 -11.48 -2.07
N ASP A 75 22.02 -10.84 -3.15
CA ASP A 75 21.36 -10.90 -4.46
C ASP A 75 21.45 -12.28 -5.15
N ASP A 76 22.41 -13.13 -4.76
CA ASP A 76 22.62 -14.43 -5.41
C ASP A 76 21.70 -15.53 -4.88
N ASP A 77 21.25 -15.42 -3.61
CA ASP A 77 20.49 -16.49 -2.93
C ASP A 77 19.06 -16.11 -2.54
N TRP A 78 18.70 -14.84 -2.65
CA TRP A 78 17.36 -14.34 -2.34
C TRP A 78 16.83 -13.43 -3.44
N TRP A 79 15.68 -13.77 -4.01
CA TRP A 79 15.14 -13.13 -5.20
C TRP A 79 13.83 -12.39 -4.99
N PHE A 80 13.25 -12.45 -3.80
CA PHE A 80 11.97 -11.83 -3.47
C PHE A 80 12.21 -10.54 -2.70
N LYS A 81 11.76 -9.42 -3.26
CA LYS A 81 11.94 -8.10 -2.65
C LYS A 81 10.60 -7.45 -2.36
N VAL A 82 10.53 -6.73 -1.25
CA VAL A 82 9.34 -5.93 -0.93
C VAL A 82 9.50 -4.55 -1.53
N TRP A 83 8.57 -4.20 -2.40
CA TRP A 83 8.55 -2.87 -2.98
C TRP A 83 8.22 -1.81 -1.92
N GLY A 84 9.03 -0.76 -1.84
CA GLY A 84 8.90 0.30 -0.85
C GLY A 84 10.19 1.11 -0.71
N PRO A 85 10.23 2.03 0.25
CA PRO A 85 11.44 2.81 0.54
C PRO A 85 12.58 1.93 1.06
N ASP A 86 13.81 2.29 0.69
CA ASP A 86 15.00 1.54 1.10
C ASP A 86 15.30 1.65 2.59
N GLN A 87 14.91 2.74 3.22
CA GLN A 87 15.11 2.93 4.64
C GLN A 87 13.79 2.79 5.39
N LEU A 88 13.73 1.75 6.21
CA LEU A 88 12.72 1.60 7.24
C LEU A 88 13.30 2.11 8.55
N VAL A 89 12.50 2.85 9.32
CA VAL A 89 12.92 3.28 10.65
C VAL A 89 13.15 2.04 11.51
N ASP A 90 14.38 1.90 12.04
CA ASP A 90 14.81 0.69 12.76
C ASP A 90 14.16 0.55 14.15
N GLU A 91 13.64 1.63 14.72
CA GLU A 91 13.11 1.65 16.08
C GLU A 91 11.63 2.01 16.11
N GLY A 92 10.84 1.05 16.58
CA GLY A 92 9.45 1.28 16.91
C GLY A 92 8.51 1.37 15.69
N ILE A 93 7.24 1.55 15.96
CA ILE A 93 6.26 1.98 14.97
C ILE A 93 6.60 3.44 14.69
N GLY A 94 7.32 3.71 13.61
CA GLY A 94 7.47 5.06 13.11
C GLY A 94 6.06 5.64 12.96
N ARG A 95 5.86 6.87 13.38
CA ARG A 95 4.58 7.54 13.15
C ARG A 95 4.25 7.43 11.67
N SER A 96 2.97 7.31 11.32
CA SER A 96 2.51 7.26 9.92
C SER A 96 3.10 8.39 9.04
N THR A 97 3.57 9.48 9.66
CA THR A 97 4.33 10.56 9.03
C THR A 97 5.69 10.14 8.47
N ASP A 98 6.30 9.07 8.99
CA ASP A 98 7.62 8.60 8.55
C ASP A 98 7.52 7.75 7.28
N TRP A 99 6.31 7.35 6.92
CA TRP A 99 5.95 6.64 5.68
C TRP A 99 5.41 7.54 4.58
N VAL A 100 5.36 8.84 4.84
CA VAL A 100 5.03 9.80 3.79
C VAL A 100 6.07 9.66 2.70
N LEU A 101 5.64 9.67 1.44
CA LEU A 101 6.52 9.80 0.29
C LEU A 101 7.25 11.15 0.40
N LYS A 102 8.32 11.18 1.21
CA LYS A 102 9.14 12.36 1.37
C LYS A 102 9.94 12.55 0.09
N ARG A 103 10.05 13.80 -0.32
CA ARG A 103 11.14 14.15 -1.23
C ARG A 103 12.44 13.73 -0.55
N THR A 104 13.29 13.07 -1.30
CA THR A 104 14.63 12.68 -0.86
C THR A 104 15.53 13.87 -0.51
N ASP A 105 15.13 15.09 -0.86
CA ASP A 105 15.84 16.34 -0.59
C ASP A 105 15.47 17.04 0.74
N SER A 106 14.57 16.49 1.53
CA SER A 106 14.13 17.12 2.79
C SER A 106 15.23 17.24 3.85
N GLU A 107 16.38 16.63 3.62
CA GLU A 107 17.58 16.71 4.48
C GLU A 107 18.85 17.14 3.72
N GLY A 108 18.73 17.74 2.55
CA GLY A 108 19.87 18.23 1.81
C GLY A 108 20.68 17.15 1.08
N VAL A 109 20.19 15.93 1.05
CA VAL A 109 20.74 14.88 0.20
C VAL A 109 20.11 15.05 -1.17
N GLN A 110 20.84 15.63 -2.08
CA GLN A 110 20.44 15.62 -3.50
C GLN A 110 20.38 14.17 -3.96
N PRO A 111 19.35 13.76 -4.70
CA PRO A 111 19.39 12.48 -5.40
C PRO A 111 20.67 12.47 -6.24
N SER A 112 21.50 11.43 -6.12
CA SER A 112 22.58 11.23 -7.06
C SER A 112 21.96 11.19 -8.45
N ASP A 113 22.56 11.90 -9.41
CA ASP A 113 22.08 12.00 -10.80
C ASP A 113 21.69 10.61 -11.33
N GLY A 114 20.41 10.33 -11.46
CA GLY A 114 19.85 9.09 -11.98
C GLY A 114 19.10 8.19 -11.01
N GLU A 115 19.06 8.49 -9.72
CA GLU A 115 18.19 7.74 -8.78
C GLU A 115 16.77 8.31 -8.83
N GLU A 116 15.90 7.61 -9.55
CA GLU A 116 14.46 7.84 -9.43
C GLU A 116 14.03 7.54 -7.99
N ALA A 117 13.14 8.38 -7.45
CA ALA A 117 12.50 8.06 -6.19
C ALA A 117 11.85 6.66 -6.31
N TRP A 118 12.02 5.79 -5.30
CA TRP A 118 11.58 4.39 -5.29
C TRP A 118 10.15 4.15 -5.79
N HIS A 119 9.27 5.16 -5.71
CA HIS A 119 7.88 5.09 -6.15
C HIS A 119 7.68 5.41 -7.64
N GLY A 120 8.67 5.94 -8.35
CA GLY A 120 8.59 6.25 -9.78
C GLY A 120 7.65 7.41 -10.17
N PHE A 121 7.10 8.15 -9.21
CA PHE A 121 6.17 9.25 -9.50
C PHE A 121 6.86 10.62 -9.67
N GLY A 122 8.18 10.68 -9.60
CA GLY A 122 8.93 11.92 -9.65
C GLY A 122 8.76 12.76 -8.38
N ASP A 123 8.99 14.06 -8.50
CA ASP A 123 8.91 14.99 -7.38
C ASP A 123 7.47 15.13 -6.86
N MET A 124 7.28 14.77 -5.60
CA MET A 124 5.99 14.93 -4.90
C MET A 124 6.12 15.90 -3.73
N ALA A 125 5.11 16.74 -3.53
CA ALA A 125 5.11 17.62 -2.38
C ALA A 125 5.02 16.83 -1.08
N PRO A 126 5.82 17.16 -0.04
CA PRO A 126 5.79 16.47 1.25
C PRO A 126 4.40 16.52 1.88
N GLY A 127 3.96 15.43 2.48
CA GLY A 127 2.74 15.36 3.27
C GLY A 127 1.44 15.11 2.48
N PHE A 128 1.50 14.99 1.14
CA PHE A 128 0.30 14.73 0.34
C PHE A 128 0.04 13.25 0.09
N ASN A 129 1.09 12.44 0.06
CA ASN A 129 0.99 11.03 -0.27
C ASN A 129 1.74 10.22 0.77
N MET A 130 1.22 9.05 1.05
CA MET A 130 1.81 8.09 1.96
C MET A 130 1.73 6.70 1.33
N LEU A 131 2.80 5.90 1.45
CA LEU A 131 2.71 4.48 1.19
C LEU A 131 1.72 3.88 2.18
N ASP A 132 0.80 3.04 1.68
CA ASP A 132 -0.05 2.24 2.56
C ASP A 132 0.80 1.10 3.15
N PRO A 133 1.22 1.17 4.41
CA PRO A 133 2.16 0.20 4.98
C PRO A 133 1.57 -1.19 5.10
N ILE A 134 0.24 -1.31 5.26
CA ILE A 134 -0.46 -2.60 5.41
C ILE A 134 -0.55 -3.39 4.11
N LYS A 135 -0.21 -2.80 2.97
CA LYS A 135 -0.14 -3.47 1.67
C LYS A 135 1.31 -3.69 1.27
N ALA A 136 1.83 -4.87 1.56
CA ALA A 136 3.18 -5.24 1.20
C ALA A 136 3.20 -5.90 -0.19
N THR A 137 3.71 -5.19 -1.19
CA THR A 137 3.89 -5.73 -2.54
C THR A 137 5.24 -6.43 -2.62
N ILE A 138 5.21 -7.71 -2.98
CA ILE A 138 6.39 -8.54 -3.18
C ILE A 138 6.63 -8.67 -4.68
N VAL A 139 7.86 -8.39 -5.09
CA VAL A 139 8.35 -8.57 -6.45
C VAL A 139 9.00 -9.94 -6.55
N THR A 140 8.69 -10.67 -7.63
CA THR A 140 9.28 -11.97 -7.94
C THR A 140 10.34 -11.84 -9.04
N PRO A 141 11.27 -12.79 -9.19
CA PRO A 141 12.23 -12.77 -10.30
C PRO A 141 11.56 -12.56 -11.65
N GLY A 142 12.10 -11.68 -12.45
CA GLY A 142 11.54 -11.26 -13.74
C GLY A 142 11.02 -9.83 -13.78
N LEU A 143 10.96 -9.17 -12.62
CA LEU A 143 10.68 -7.74 -12.49
C LEU A 143 11.71 -7.13 -11.54
N ASN A 144 12.44 -6.13 -12.01
CA ASN A 144 13.39 -5.39 -11.18
C ASN A 144 12.70 -4.28 -10.39
N MET A 145 13.36 -3.82 -9.33
CA MET A 145 12.82 -2.74 -8.48
C MET A 145 12.69 -1.41 -9.21
N ASP A 146 13.40 -1.22 -10.31
CA ASP A 146 13.28 -0.06 -11.20
C ASP A 146 12.10 -0.18 -12.21
N GLY A 147 11.31 -1.24 -12.13
CA GLY A 147 10.13 -1.48 -12.96
C GLY A 147 10.42 -2.12 -14.34
N ARG A 148 11.65 -2.58 -14.59
CA ARG A 148 12.01 -3.25 -15.84
C ARG A 148 11.77 -4.74 -15.77
N PHE A 149 11.25 -5.30 -16.87
CA PHE A 149 11.10 -6.74 -17.02
C PHE A 149 12.40 -7.38 -17.51
N GLU A 150 12.72 -8.52 -16.93
CA GLU A 150 13.81 -9.39 -17.38
C GLU A 150 13.33 -10.36 -18.45
N THR A 151 14.28 -10.99 -19.12
CA THR A 151 13.97 -12.00 -20.17
C THR A 151 13.51 -13.34 -19.60
N THR A 152 13.82 -13.60 -18.34
CA THR A 152 13.45 -14.82 -17.59
C THR A 152 12.97 -14.44 -16.21
N GLY A 153 12.18 -15.29 -15.60
CA GLY A 153 11.69 -15.03 -14.24
C GLY A 153 10.76 -16.12 -13.72
N ILE A 154 10.27 -15.92 -12.52
CA ILE A 154 9.28 -16.80 -11.88
C ILE A 154 7.96 -16.06 -11.81
N PRO A 155 6.95 -16.42 -12.62
CA PRO A 155 5.64 -15.78 -12.55
C PRO A 155 5.06 -15.82 -11.15
N ALA A 156 4.52 -14.70 -10.69
CA ALA A 156 3.96 -14.59 -9.35
C ALA A 156 2.84 -15.60 -9.08
N SER A 157 2.11 -16.03 -10.13
CA SER A 157 1.08 -17.06 -10.01
C SER A 157 1.60 -18.42 -9.54
N ILE A 158 2.86 -18.76 -9.84
CA ILE A 158 3.49 -19.99 -9.35
C ILE A 158 3.78 -19.84 -7.85
N VAL A 159 4.33 -18.71 -7.46
CA VAL A 159 4.67 -18.41 -6.06
C VAL A 159 3.41 -18.36 -5.20
N THR A 160 2.37 -17.65 -5.65
CA THR A 160 1.13 -17.51 -4.87
C THR A 160 0.37 -18.83 -4.75
N LYS A 161 0.45 -19.70 -5.76
CA LYS A 161 -0.10 -21.05 -5.66
C LYS A 161 0.65 -21.90 -4.61
N PHE A 162 1.97 -21.82 -4.61
CA PHE A 162 2.79 -22.49 -3.58
C PHE A 162 2.44 -21.97 -2.18
N LEU A 163 2.34 -20.66 -2.01
CA LEU A 163 1.93 -20.04 -0.74
C LEU A 163 0.55 -20.50 -0.29
N ALA A 164 -0.41 -20.58 -1.21
CA ALA A 164 -1.76 -21.06 -0.90
C ALA A 164 -1.78 -22.52 -0.41
N GLU A 165 -0.94 -23.39 -0.98
CA GLU A 165 -0.77 -24.79 -0.53
C GLU A 165 -0.16 -24.87 0.89
N HIS A 166 0.49 -23.79 1.35
CA HIS A 166 1.06 -23.67 2.70
C HIS A 166 0.19 -22.78 3.64
N GLY A 167 -1.04 -22.50 3.25
CA GLY A 167 -1.99 -21.77 4.08
C GLY A 167 -1.89 -20.25 4.03
N VAL A 168 -1.06 -19.70 3.12
CA VAL A 168 -0.91 -18.25 2.94
C VAL A 168 -1.71 -17.81 1.71
N VAL A 169 -2.76 -17.04 1.92
CA VAL A 169 -3.60 -16.48 0.86
C VAL A 169 -3.20 -15.03 0.62
N VAL A 170 -2.81 -14.71 -0.61
CA VAL A 170 -2.46 -13.35 -1.00
C VAL A 170 -3.69 -12.63 -1.56
N GLU A 171 -3.71 -11.31 -1.43
CA GLU A 171 -4.86 -10.51 -1.88
C GLU A 171 -4.93 -10.41 -3.40
N LYS A 172 -3.82 -10.16 -4.06
CA LYS A 172 -3.78 -9.97 -5.51
C LYS A 172 -2.48 -10.47 -6.11
N THR A 173 -2.58 -11.10 -7.28
CA THR A 173 -1.45 -11.62 -8.04
C THR A 173 -1.35 -10.95 -9.40
N GLY A 174 -0.21 -10.34 -9.68
CA GLY A 174 0.16 -9.81 -11.00
C GLY A 174 1.03 -10.79 -11.79
N LEU A 175 1.75 -10.31 -12.79
CA LEU A 175 2.65 -11.14 -13.60
C LEU A 175 3.91 -11.54 -12.82
N TYR A 176 4.62 -10.56 -12.26
CA TYR A 176 5.83 -10.74 -11.45
C TYR A 176 5.75 -9.99 -10.12
N SER A 177 4.56 -9.84 -9.59
CA SER A 177 4.35 -9.28 -8.27
C SER A 177 3.04 -9.78 -7.66
N PHE A 178 2.99 -9.80 -6.35
CA PHE A 178 1.76 -10.04 -5.60
C PHE A 178 1.79 -9.19 -4.33
N PHE A 179 0.66 -8.97 -3.71
CA PHE A 179 0.69 -8.30 -2.44
C PHE A 179 -0.08 -9.04 -1.34
N ILE A 180 0.45 -8.89 -0.15
CA ILE A 180 -0.15 -9.34 1.10
C ILE A 180 -0.75 -8.11 1.78
N MET A 181 -1.95 -8.27 2.30
CA MET A 181 -2.64 -7.23 3.05
C MET A 181 -2.75 -7.65 4.52
N PHE A 182 -2.27 -6.79 5.40
CA PHE A 182 -2.40 -6.93 6.84
C PHE A 182 -3.68 -6.22 7.27
N THR A 183 -4.65 -6.96 7.76
CA THR A 183 -5.97 -6.41 8.12
C THR A 183 -6.17 -6.45 9.61
N ILE A 184 -7.01 -5.54 10.10
CA ILE A 184 -7.59 -5.65 11.44
C ILE A 184 -8.48 -6.90 11.45
N GLY A 185 -8.17 -7.88 12.29
CA GLY A 185 -8.90 -9.15 12.36
C GLY A 185 -8.86 -9.76 13.70
#